data_8f009824997fe91e8f98c4a33bf45ea8
#
_entry.id   8f009824997fe91e8f98c4a33bf45ea8
#
_cell.length_a   1.000
_cell.length_b   1.000
_cell.length_c   1.000
_cell.angle_alpha   90.00
_cell.angle_beta   90.00
_cell.angle_gamma   90.00
#
_symmetry.space_group_name_H-M   'P 1'
#
loop_
_entity.id
_entity.type
_entity.pdbx_description
1 polymer ?
#
loop_
_entity_poly.entity_id
_entity_poly.type
_entity_poly.pdbx_seq_one_letter_code
_entity_poly.pdbx_strand_id
1 'polypeptide(L)'
;LFYIFNDHVTSFFFDHYGGFSLGVDERYEVADEGGNPRLLPAVGGHAALSRHIGQSLMADEFDMSFFRDKPLDHGFFSPMSALLPCEPDWPVEIVPLQVGVLQFPIPSALRCYKLGQALRRAIESYPEDLKVAIVATGGVSHQVHGERCGFNNPQWDEQFVDLLVNDPVRLTEMTHAEYATLGGMEGSEVITWLIMRGAMSATVKNLHQDYYLPSMTGIATLLLENQDREVPVDVTARHLQHMQHQLAGIEKLEGTYPFTLERSAKGYRLNKFLHRMIEPQWRQRFLDAPEALFEEGGLSEEERELLRRRDWRGLIQYGAIFFVLE
;
A
#
# COMPACT_ATOMS: atom_id res chain seq x y z
N LEU A 1 5.58 10.67 0.44
CA LEU A 1 5.10 10.26 -0.88
C LEU A 1 3.98 9.25 -0.75
N PHE A 2 2.92 9.36 -1.55
CA PHE A 2 2.01 8.24 -1.81
C PHE A 2 2.58 7.43 -2.98
N TYR A 3 2.94 6.17 -2.71
CA TYR A 3 3.75 5.38 -3.62
C TYR A 3 3.02 4.11 -4.07
N ILE A 4 2.70 4.03 -5.35
CA ILE A 4 1.94 2.94 -5.97
C ILE A 4 2.91 2.00 -6.67
N PHE A 5 2.88 0.74 -6.30
CA PHE A 5 3.79 -0.27 -6.83
C PHE A 5 3.10 -1.63 -6.94
N ASN A 6 3.70 -2.52 -7.68
CA ASN A 6 3.38 -3.94 -7.73
C ASN A 6 4.50 -4.73 -7.03
N ASP A 7 4.13 -5.67 -6.18
CA ASP A 7 5.07 -6.62 -5.57
C ASP A 7 5.26 -7.84 -6.48
N HIS A 8 6.52 -8.27 -6.66
CA HIS A 8 6.87 -9.38 -7.55
C HIS A 8 6.86 -10.74 -6.83
N VAL A 9 5.78 -11.02 -6.09
CA VAL A 9 5.59 -12.26 -5.32
C VAL A 9 6.67 -12.46 -4.25
N THR A 10 7.17 -11.36 -3.71
CA THR A 10 8.20 -11.36 -2.66
C THR A 10 7.57 -11.31 -1.28
N SER A 11 6.81 -10.26 -0.98
CA SER A 11 6.12 -10.09 0.31
C SER A 11 4.63 -10.37 0.24
N PHE A 12 4.03 -10.39 -0.95
CA PHE A 12 2.63 -10.73 -1.19
C PHE A 12 2.57 -12.00 -2.03
N PHE A 13 2.45 -13.14 -1.33
CA PHE A 13 2.44 -14.46 -1.95
C PHE A 13 1.01 -14.97 -2.18
N PHE A 14 0.86 -16.16 -2.77
CA PHE A 14 -0.44 -16.76 -3.12
C PHE A 14 -1.32 -17.12 -1.93
N ASP A 15 -0.80 -17.07 -0.72
CA ASP A 15 -1.56 -17.26 0.51
C ASP A 15 -2.46 -16.06 0.84
N HIS A 16 -2.04 -14.85 0.45
CA HIS A 16 -2.86 -13.64 0.57
C HIS A 16 -2.36 -12.52 -0.34
N TYR A 17 -3.15 -12.17 -1.35
CA TYR A 17 -2.93 -10.95 -2.12
C TYR A 17 -4.26 -10.25 -2.42
N GLY A 18 -4.32 -8.97 -2.10
CA GLY A 18 -5.47 -8.11 -2.38
C GLY A 18 -5.29 -7.36 -3.70
N GLY A 19 -6.39 -6.94 -4.31
CA GLY A 19 -6.33 -6.03 -5.45
C GLY A 19 -5.67 -4.70 -5.10
N PHE A 20 -5.94 -4.19 -3.89
CA PHE A 20 -5.34 -2.98 -3.33
C PHE A 20 -4.95 -3.23 -1.88
N SER A 21 -3.67 -3.12 -1.56
CA SER A 21 -3.13 -3.33 -0.22
C SER A 21 -2.34 -2.11 0.23
N LEU A 22 -2.80 -1.46 1.30
CA LEU A 22 -2.21 -0.22 1.82
C LEU A 22 -1.34 -0.51 3.04
N GLY A 23 -0.09 -0.06 3.01
CA GLY A 23 0.80 -0.18 4.16
C GLY A 23 0.46 0.84 5.25
N VAL A 24 0.43 0.38 6.52
CA VAL A 24 0.07 1.19 7.69
C VAL A 24 1.15 1.19 8.78
N ASP A 25 2.39 0.88 8.41
CA ASP A 25 3.54 0.92 9.31
C ASP A 25 4.25 2.28 9.33
N GLU A 26 5.06 2.46 10.37
CA GLU A 26 5.94 3.62 10.53
C GLU A 26 7.30 3.43 9.85
N ARG A 27 7.61 2.20 9.38
CA ARG A 27 8.88 1.86 8.76
C ARG A 27 8.74 0.64 7.86
N TYR A 28 9.46 0.63 6.74
CA TYR A 28 9.49 -0.48 5.79
C TYR A 28 10.93 -0.86 5.48
N GLU A 29 11.25 -2.14 5.68
CA GLU A 29 12.54 -2.73 5.37
C GLU A 29 12.62 -3.11 3.89
N VAL A 30 13.84 -3.30 3.40
CA VAL A 30 14.10 -3.81 2.06
C VAL A 30 13.92 -5.33 2.06
N ALA A 31 13.14 -5.86 1.12
CA ALA A 31 12.97 -7.30 0.98
C ALA A 31 14.26 -8.00 0.51
N ASP A 32 14.49 -9.18 1.04
CA ASP A 32 15.48 -10.11 0.51
C ASP A 32 14.85 -10.91 -0.63
N GLU A 33 15.30 -10.65 -1.85
CA GLU A 33 14.82 -11.29 -3.07
C GLU A 33 15.78 -12.38 -3.57
N GLY A 34 16.77 -12.75 -2.74
CA GLY A 34 17.88 -13.60 -3.15
C GLY A 34 18.96 -12.83 -3.94
N GLY A 35 20.09 -13.46 -4.16
CA GLY A 35 21.22 -12.83 -4.83
C GLY A 35 22.00 -11.87 -3.90
N ASN A 36 22.50 -10.78 -4.45
CA ASN A 36 23.20 -9.77 -3.65
C ASN A 36 22.20 -8.88 -2.91
N PRO A 37 22.38 -8.67 -1.59
CA PRO A 37 21.51 -7.81 -0.81
C PRO A 37 21.58 -6.36 -1.34
N ARG A 38 20.43 -5.68 -1.38
CA ARG A 38 20.38 -4.25 -1.68
C ARG A 38 20.78 -3.48 -0.45
N LEU A 39 21.86 -2.74 -0.54
CA LEU A 39 22.36 -1.90 0.55
C LEU A 39 21.65 -0.55 0.58
N LEU A 40 20.32 -0.59 0.79
CA LEU A 40 19.49 0.60 0.91
C LEU A 40 18.96 0.69 2.35
N PRO A 41 18.84 1.90 2.92
CA PRO A 41 18.22 2.06 4.23
C PRO A 41 16.72 1.77 4.15
N ALA A 42 16.14 1.32 5.25
CA ALA A 42 14.70 1.23 5.38
C ALA A 42 14.07 2.64 5.28
N VAL A 43 12.84 2.71 4.80
CA VAL A 43 12.15 3.99 4.59
C VAL A 43 11.08 4.23 5.66
N GLY A 44 10.98 5.47 6.13
CA GLY A 44 9.92 5.89 7.07
C GLY A 44 8.54 5.86 6.43
N GLY A 45 7.56 5.36 7.18
CA GLY A 45 6.15 5.34 6.77
C GLY A 45 5.33 6.41 7.50
N HIS A 46 4.42 7.07 6.81
CA HIS A 46 3.49 8.02 7.43
C HIS A 46 2.20 7.29 7.83
N ALA A 47 2.26 6.52 8.92
CA ALA A 47 1.17 5.64 9.35
C ALA A 47 -0.14 6.37 9.64
N ALA A 48 -0.11 7.61 10.14
CA ALA A 48 -1.31 8.40 10.40
C ALA A 48 -2.05 8.75 9.10
N LEU A 49 -1.34 9.25 8.09
CA LEU A 49 -1.90 9.54 6.76
C LEU A 49 -2.38 8.25 6.09
N SER A 50 -1.64 7.14 6.21
CA SER A 50 -2.05 5.84 5.67
C SER A 50 -3.41 5.40 6.23
N ARG A 51 -3.59 5.48 7.55
CA ARG A 51 -4.87 5.11 8.18
C ARG A 51 -6.02 6.01 7.75
N HIS A 52 -5.79 7.33 7.68
CA HIS A 52 -6.79 8.28 7.19
C HIS A 52 -7.20 7.97 5.74
N ILE A 53 -6.24 7.76 4.85
CA ILE A 53 -6.52 7.40 3.45
C ILE A 53 -7.27 6.07 3.39
N GLY A 54 -6.84 5.05 4.13
CA GLY A 54 -7.51 3.76 4.16
C GLY A 54 -8.97 3.85 4.61
N GLN A 55 -9.26 4.58 5.68
CA GLN A 55 -10.62 4.81 6.17
C GLN A 55 -11.46 5.58 5.14
N SER A 56 -10.89 6.60 4.51
CA SER A 56 -11.58 7.40 3.49
C SER A 56 -11.91 6.57 2.24
N LEU A 57 -10.98 5.73 1.79
CA LEU A 57 -11.20 4.85 0.63
C LEU A 57 -12.25 3.79 0.93
N MET A 58 -12.28 3.22 2.14
CA MET A 58 -13.33 2.28 2.53
C MET A 58 -14.70 2.98 2.62
N ALA A 59 -14.76 4.23 3.08
CA ALA A 59 -15.98 5.02 3.07
C ALA A 59 -16.47 5.33 1.64
N ASP A 60 -15.55 5.43 0.68
CA ASP A 60 -15.82 5.58 -0.76
C ASP A 60 -16.05 4.20 -1.45
N GLU A 61 -16.36 3.14 -0.67
CA GLU A 61 -16.71 1.78 -1.13
C GLU A 61 -15.57 1.04 -1.87
N PHE A 62 -14.32 1.33 -1.51
CA PHE A 62 -13.17 0.54 -1.96
C PHE A 62 -12.79 -0.50 -0.90
N ASP A 63 -12.79 -1.78 -1.29
CA ASP A 63 -12.34 -2.88 -0.44
C ASP A 63 -10.81 -2.83 -0.34
N MET A 64 -10.32 -2.28 0.77
CA MET A 64 -8.88 -2.13 1.02
C MET A 64 -8.36 -3.26 1.89
N SER A 65 -7.27 -3.88 1.48
CA SER A 65 -6.44 -4.67 2.37
C SER A 65 -5.42 -3.77 3.06
N PHE A 66 -5.05 -4.11 4.30
CA PHE A 66 -4.00 -3.40 5.04
C PHE A 66 -2.86 -4.35 5.36
N PHE A 67 -1.62 -3.88 5.21
CA PHE A 67 -0.47 -4.71 5.56
C PHE A 67 0.47 -4.01 6.56
N ARG A 68 1.12 -4.86 7.35
CA ARG A 68 2.16 -4.49 8.29
C ARG A 68 3.28 -5.52 8.28
N ASP A 69 4.45 -5.09 8.75
CA ASP A 69 5.60 -5.97 8.95
C ASP A 69 5.98 -6.75 7.66
N LYS A 70 5.78 -6.12 6.51
CA LYS A 70 6.18 -6.65 5.22
C LYS A 70 7.28 -5.78 4.64
N PRO A 71 8.45 -6.36 4.32
CA PRO A 71 9.49 -5.65 3.59
C PRO A 71 9.01 -5.37 2.15
N LEU A 72 9.57 -4.34 1.52
CA LEU A 72 9.21 -3.95 0.17
C LEU A 72 10.29 -4.40 -0.82
N ASP A 73 9.87 -4.84 -2.00
CA ASP A 73 10.72 -5.43 -3.03
C ASP A 73 11.35 -4.40 -3.98
N HIS A 74 11.95 -4.88 -5.07
CA HIS A 74 12.53 -4.03 -6.10
C HIS A 74 11.52 -3.17 -6.85
N GLY A 75 10.26 -3.62 -6.96
CA GLY A 75 9.19 -2.82 -7.58
C GLY A 75 8.96 -1.50 -6.87
N PHE A 76 9.25 -1.46 -5.57
CA PHE A 76 9.26 -0.25 -4.77
C PHE A 76 10.63 0.44 -4.78
N PHE A 77 11.68 -0.24 -4.32
CA PHE A 77 12.96 0.41 -4.03
C PHE A 77 13.79 0.77 -5.27
N SER A 78 13.68 0.04 -6.39
CA SER A 78 14.46 0.38 -7.58
C SER A 78 14.06 1.72 -8.18
N PRO A 79 12.79 2.00 -8.48
CA PRO A 79 12.39 3.32 -8.96
C PRO A 79 12.62 4.42 -7.91
N MET A 80 12.40 4.13 -6.63
CA MET A 80 12.59 5.12 -5.57
C MET A 80 14.05 5.55 -5.46
N SER A 81 15.01 4.62 -5.55
CA SER A 81 16.44 4.93 -5.51
C SER A 81 16.95 5.69 -6.75
N ALA A 82 16.21 5.60 -7.86
CA ALA A 82 16.49 6.42 -9.05
C ALA A 82 15.95 7.85 -8.92
N LEU A 83 14.87 8.04 -8.16
CA LEU A 83 14.19 9.33 -7.99
C LEU A 83 14.80 10.18 -6.86
N LEU A 84 15.26 9.56 -5.78
CA LEU A 84 15.65 10.25 -4.55
C LEU A 84 17.00 9.76 -4.01
N PRO A 85 17.80 10.65 -3.41
CA PRO A 85 18.97 10.23 -2.64
C PRO A 85 18.51 9.49 -1.38
N CYS A 86 19.30 8.49 -0.95
CA CYS A 86 19.03 7.70 0.24
C CYS A 86 20.14 7.75 1.30
N GLU A 87 21.09 8.66 1.16
CA GLU A 87 22.19 8.83 2.09
C GLU A 87 22.13 10.22 2.76
N PRO A 88 22.18 10.31 4.11
CA PRO A 88 22.28 9.19 5.07
C PRO A 88 20.95 8.43 5.25
N ASP A 89 19.82 9.04 4.89
CA ASP A 89 18.46 8.47 4.98
C ASP A 89 17.58 9.01 3.85
N TRP A 90 16.43 8.42 3.63
CA TRP A 90 15.45 8.91 2.67
C TRP A 90 14.90 10.27 3.13
N PRO A 91 14.80 11.28 2.23
CA PRO A 91 14.32 12.62 2.59
C PRO A 91 12.80 12.72 2.70
N VAL A 92 12.09 11.61 2.71
CA VAL A 92 10.62 11.53 2.65
C VAL A 92 10.08 10.40 3.49
N GLU A 93 8.86 10.55 3.98
CA GLU A 93 8.02 9.46 4.45
C GLU A 93 7.11 8.96 3.33
N ILE A 94 6.72 7.69 3.39
CA ILE A 94 5.91 7.05 2.37
C ILE A 94 4.57 6.55 2.89
N VAL A 95 3.61 6.48 1.99
CA VAL A 95 2.36 5.71 2.11
C VAL A 95 2.34 4.73 0.94
N PRO A 96 2.73 3.45 1.14
CA PRO A 96 2.84 2.50 0.06
C PRO A 96 1.50 1.83 -0.25
N LEU A 97 1.11 1.85 -1.51
CA LEU A 97 -0.03 1.10 -2.05
C LEU A 97 0.48 0.01 -2.99
N GLN A 98 0.42 -1.23 -2.54
CA GLN A 98 0.62 -2.39 -3.42
C GLN A 98 -0.65 -2.65 -4.22
N VAL A 99 -0.50 -2.87 -5.52
CA VAL A 99 -1.59 -3.22 -6.44
C VAL A 99 -1.31 -4.58 -7.05
N GLY A 100 -2.21 -5.53 -6.86
CA GLY A 100 -2.06 -6.89 -7.40
C GLY A 100 -2.36 -6.91 -8.90
N VAL A 101 -1.35 -6.74 -9.74
CA VAL A 101 -1.48 -6.70 -11.21
C VAL A 101 -0.84 -7.87 -11.94
N LEU A 102 -0.09 -8.73 -11.23
CA LEU A 102 0.52 -9.93 -11.81
C LEU A 102 -0.26 -11.23 -11.55
N GLN A 103 -1.26 -11.19 -10.66
CA GLN A 103 -2.01 -12.35 -10.21
C GLN A 103 -3.50 -12.13 -10.38
N PHE A 104 -4.12 -12.86 -11.33
CA PHE A 104 -5.56 -12.74 -11.58
C PHE A 104 -6.39 -13.29 -10.39
N PRO A 105 -7.54 -12.65 -10.07
CA PRO A 105 -8.15 -11.49 -10.73
C PRO A 105 -7.46 -10.16 -10.36
N ILE A 106 -7.24 -9.32 -11.35
CA ILE A 106 -6.61 -8.00 -11.17
C ILE A 106 -7.66 -6.87 -11.30
N PRO A 107 -7.43 -5.70 -10.66
CA PRO A 107 -8.34 -4.57 -10.81
C PRO A 107 -8.34 -4.05 -12.25
N SER A 108 -9.50 -3.63 -12.75
CA SER A 108 -9.58 -3.01 -14.08
C SER A 108 -8.96 -1.61 -14.11
N ALA A 109 -8.57 -1.15 -15.29
CA ALA A 109 -8.09 0.21 -15.52
C ALA A 109 -9.07 1.27 -14.98
N LEU A 110 -10.38 1.10 -15.23
CA LEU A 110 -11.43 1.96 -14.69
C LEU A 110 -11.46 1.95 -13.16
N ARG A 111 -11.30 0.78 -12.52
CA ARG A 111 -11.27 0.67 -11.05
C ARG A 111 -10.07 1.41 -10.47
N CYS A 112 -8.89 1.28 -11.11
CA CYS A 112 -7.69 2.01 -10.75
C CYS A 112 -7.88 3.54 -10.86
N TYR A 113 -8.43 4.01 -11.98
CA TYR A 113 -8.69 5.43 -12.16
C TYR A 113 -9.67 6.01 -11.12
N LYS A 114 -10.76 5.30 -10.83
CA LYS A 114 -11.72 5.66 -9.76
C LYS A 114 -11.08 5.67 -8.38
N LEU A 115 -10.21 4.71 -8.09
CA LEU A 115 -9.45 4.70 -6.83
C LEU A 115 -8.59 5.98 -6.72
N GLY A 116 -7.95 6.39 -7.81
CA GLY A 116 -7.20 7.65 -7.85
C GLY A 116 -8.06 8.87 -7.52
N GLN A 117 -9.26 8.95 -8.08
CA GLN A 117 -10.19 10.04 -7.78
C GLN A 117 -10.60 10.08 -6.29
N ALA A 118 -10.84 8.92 -5.69
CA ALA A 118 -11.12 8.81 -4.26
C ALA A 118 -9.87 9.14 -3.42
N LEU A 119 -8.69 8.69 -3.85
CA LEU A 119 -7.41 8.99 -3.20
C LEU A 119 -7.16 10.49 -3.14
N ARG A 120 -7.41 11.24 -4.21
CA ARG A 120 -7.27 12.70 -4.21
C ARG A 120 -8.13 13.33 -3.10
N ARG A 121 -9.41 12.95 -3.01
CA ARG A 121 -10.32 13.43 -1.96
C ARG A 121 -9.80 13.07 -0.56
N ALA A 122 -9.32 11.84 -0.40
CA ALA A 122 -8.79 11.37 0.87
C ALA A 122 -7.56 12.19 1.32
N ILE A 123 -6.62 12.46 0.41
CA ILE A 123 -5.44 13.29 0.70
C ILE A 123 -5.84 14.72 1.08
N GLU A 124 -6.71 15.35 0.29
CA GLU A 124 -7.13 16.74 0.52
C GLU A 124 -7.99 16.91 1.79
N SER A 125 -8.63 15.82 2.27
CA SER A 125 -9.38 15.82 3.52
C SER A 125 -8.53 15.58 4.77
N TYR A 126 -7.22 15.30 4.62
CA TYR A 126 -6.33 15.12 5.76
C TYR A 126 -6.14 16.45 6.52
N PRO A 127 -6.24 16.44 7.86
CA PRO A 127 -6.31 17.69 8.63
C PRO A 127 -4.99 18.45 8.74
N GLU A 128 -3.87 17.82 8.43
CA GLU A 128 -2.55 18.44 8.48
C GLU A 128 -2.14 18.96 7.09
N ASP A 129 -1.47 20.12 7.07
CA ASP A 129 -0.93 20.70 5.83
C ASP A 129 0.34 19.96 5.41
N LEU A 130 0.18 18.99 4.50
CA LEU A 130 1.26 18.17 3.98
C LEU A 130 1.49 18.43 2.48
N LYS A 131 2.75 18.46 2.10
CA LYS A 131 3.14 18.40 0.69
C LYS A 131 3.16 16.94 0.23
N VAL A 132 2.15 16.52 -0.51
CA VAL A 132 2.02 15.15 -1.01
C VAL A 132 2.33 15.09 -2.51
N ALA A 133 3.21 14.17 -2.89
CA ALA A 133 3.40 13.76 -4.27
C ALA A 133 2.98 12.31 -4.43
N ILE A 134 2.39 11.98 -5.60
CA ILE A 134 1.93 10.62 -5.92
C ILE A 134 2.86 10.05 -6.97
N VAL A 135 3.45 8.90 -6.67
CA VAL A 135 4.33 8.15 -7.57
C VAL A 135 3.64 6.86 -7.97
N ALA A 136 3.56 6.57 -9.25
CA ALA A 136 3.17 5.27 -9.77
C ALA A 136 4.35 4.64 -10.51
N THR A 137 4.56 3.36 -10.29
CA THR A 137 5.64 2.58 -10.89
C THR A 137 5.13 1.47 -11.80
N GLY A 138 6.02 0.81 -12.48
CA GLY A 138 5.75 -0.22 -13.48
C GLY A 138 6.37 0.16 -14.81
N GLY A 139 7.00 -0.80 -15.47
CA GLY A 139 7.52 -0.61 -16.83
C GLY A 139 6.39 -0.46 -17.84
N VAL A 140 6.63 0.24 -18.95
CA VAL A 140 5.69 0.23 -20.07
C VAL A 140 5.77 -1.09 -20.84
N SER A 141 5.83 -1.16 -22.16
CA SER A 141 5.76 -2.47 -22.81
C SER A 141 6.92 -3.39 -22.44
N HIS A 142 6.58 -4.57 -21.96
CA HIS A 142 7.52 -5.69 -21.76
C HIS A 142 6.79 -7.02 -21.54
N GLN A 143 7.48 -8.09 -21.86
CA GLN A 143 7.08 -9.45 -21.49
C GLN A 143 8.32 -10.27 -21.17
N VAL A 144 8.37 -10.84 -19.96
CA VAL A 144 9.57 -11.54 -19.46
C VAL A 144 9.44 -13.07 -19.48
N HIS A 145 8.23 -13.58 -19.79
CA HIS A 145 8.00 -15.03 -19.84
C HIS A 145 7.20 -15.47 -21.08
N GLY A 146 7.17 -16.79 -21.30
CA GLY A 146 6.43 -17.40 -22.41
C GLY A 146 7.07 -17.16 -23.77
N GLU A 147 6.34 -17.47 -24.84
CA GLU A 147 6.83 -17.39 -26.22
C GLU A 147 7.04 -15.93 -26.70
N ARG A 148 6.42 -14.98 -26.03
CA ARG A 148 6.59 -13.54 -26.30
C ARG A 148 7.68 -12.90 -25.44
N CYS A 149 8.51 -13.68 -24.74
CA CYS A 149 9.61 -13.13 -23.94
C CYS A 149 10.48 -12.18 -24.78
N GLY A 150 10.75 -10.98 -24.26
CA GLY A 150 11.46 -9.91 -24.98
C GLY A 150 10.57 -9.02 -25.85
N PHE A 151 9.24 -9.18 -25.78
CA PHE A 151 8.31 -8.32 -26.49
C PHE A 151 8.37 -6.88 -25.95
N ASN A 152 8.46 -5.93 -26.89
CA ASN A 152 8.34 -4.49 -26.64
C ASN A 152 7.49 -3.85 -27.74
N ASN A 153 6.87 -2.73 -27.43
CA ASN A 153 6.09 -1.96 -28.39
C ASN A 153 6.24 -0.45 -28.12
N PRO A 154 7.35 0.17 -28.55
CA PRO A 154 7.61 1.60 -28.33
C PRO A 154 6.50 2.51 -28.83
N GLN A 155 5.84 2.14 -29.93
CA GLN A 155 4.73 2.94 -30.45
C GLN A 155 3.54 2.95 -29.49
N TRP A 156 3.23 1.82 -28.86
CA TRP A 156 2.22 1.75 -27.81
C TRP A 156 2.64 2.53 -26.59
N ASP A 157 3.90 2.45 -26.19
CA ASP A 157 4.43 3.14 -25.01
C ASP A 157 4.25 4.67 -25.14
N GLU A 158 4.62 5.23 -26.30
CA GLU A 158 4.39 6.63 -26.61
C GLU A 158 2.90 7.00 -26.61
N GLN A 159 2.07 6.14 -27.23
CA GLN A 159 0.62 6.36 -27.27
C GLN A 159 -0.01 6.27 -25.87
N PHE A 160 0.42 5.33 -25.04
CA PHE A 160 -0.06 5.20 -23.67
C PHE A 160 0.24 6.46 -22.85
N VAL A 161 1.47 6.97 -22.92
CA VAL A 161 1.86 8.19 -22.20
C VAL A 161 1.09 9.40 -22.70
N ASP A 162 0.90 9.54 -24.01
CA ASP A 162 0.10 10.61 -24.59
C ASP A 162 -1.37 10.55 -24.11
N LEU A 163 -2.00 9.38 -24.17
CA LEU A 163 -3.36 9.17 -23.67
C LEU A 163 -3.47 9.43 -22.17
N LEU A 164 -2.48 9.01 -21.38
CA LEU A 164 -2.46 9.25 -19.94
C LEU A 164 -2.48 10.74 -19.60
N VAL A 165 -1.81 11.57 -20.38
CA VAL A 165 -1.80 13.03 -20.21
C VAL A 165 -3.09 13.63 -20.71
N ASN A 166 -3.51 13.33 -21.95
CA ASN A 166 -4.50 14.10 -22.72
C ASN A 166 -5.91 13.50 -22.73
N ASP A 167 -6.04 12.17 -22.65
CA ASP A 167 -7.33 11.46 -22.68
C ASP A 167 -7.27 10.16 -21.83
N PRO A 168 -7.09 10.27 -20.50
CA PRO A 168 -6.98 9.11 -19.64
C PRO A 168 -8.26 8.25 -19.59
N VAL A 169 -9.41 8.82 -19.91
CA VAL A 169 -10.68 8.09 -19.91
C VAL A 169 -10.65 6.96 -20.93
N ARG A 170 -10.07 7.19 -22.12
CA ARG A 170 -9.93 6.17 -23.13
C ARG A 170 -9.12 4.95 -22.67
N LEU A 171 -8.10 5.18 -21.84
CA LEU A 171 -7.34 4.09 -21.23
C LEU A 171 -8.21 3.26 -20.25
N THR A 172 -9.21 3.87 -19.61
CA THR A 172 -10.10 3.17 -18.69
C THR A 172 -11.09 2.24 -19.38
N GLU A 173 -11.33 2.43 -20.67
CA GLU A 173 -12.22 1.60 -21.48
C GLU A 173 -11.55 0.33 -22.03
N MET A 174 -10.22 0.28 -21.97
CA MET A 174 -9.45 -0.86 -22.47
C MET A 174 -9.57 -2.06 -21.53
N THR A 175 -9.65 -3.23 -22.15
CA THR A 175 -9.64 -4.53 -21.47
C THR A 175 -8.22 -4.95 -21.09
N HIS A 176 -8.08 -5.86 -20.13
CA HIS A 176 -6.77 -6.47 -19.81
C HIS A 176 -6.14 -7.17 -21.02
N ALA A 177 -6.95 -7.78 -21.88
CA ALA A 177 -6.45 -8.43 -23.10
C ALA A 177 -5.85 -7.42 -24.09
N GLU A 178 -6.43 -6.23 -24.21
CA GLU A 178 -5.88 -5.15 -25.04
C GLU A 178 -4.57 -4.63 -24.45
N TYR A 179 -4.52 -4.38 -23.13
CA TYR A 179 -3.27 -4.03 -22.45
C TYR A 179 -2.16 -5.06 -22.68
N ALA A 180 -2.47 -6.34 -22.44
CA ALA A 180 -1.49 -7.43 -22.64
C ALA A 180 -1.10 -7.61 -24.13
N THR A 181 -2.01 -7.37 -25.08
CA THR A 181 -1.71 -7.44 -26.50
C THR A 181 -0.75 -6.36 -26.94
N LEU A 182 -1.00 -5.13 -26.49
CA LEU A 182 -0.25 -3.94 -26.89
C LEU A 182 1.03 -3.76 -26.06
N GLY A 183 0.96 -3.98 -24.76
CA GLY A 183 2.06 -3.73 -23.83
C GLY A 183 2.85 -4.97 -23.39
N GLY A 184 2.37 -6.18 -23.70
CA GLY A 184 2.90 -7.40 -23.09
C GLY A 184 2.20 -7.74 -21.78
N MET A 185 2.38 -8.99 -21.32
CA MET A 185 1.65 -9.46 -20.12
C MET A 185 2.06 -8.67 -18.86
N GLU A 186 3.35 -8.55 -18.61
CA GLU A 186 3.88 -7.77 -17.50
C GLU A 186 3.69 -6.27 -17.73
N GLY A 187 3.78 -5.79 -18.97
CA GLY A 187 3.50 -4.38 -19.31
C GLY A 187 2.08 -3.92 -19.00
N SER A 188 1.14 -4.85 -18.69
CA SER A 188 -0.20 -4.51 -18.19
C SER A 188 -0.16 -3.83 -16.83
N GLU A 189 0.94 -3.87 -16.09
CA GLU A 189 1.09 -3.16 -14.81
C GLU A 189 0.97 -1.64 -14.92
N VAL A 190 1.07 -1.07 -16.12
CA VAL A 190 0.81 0.37 -16.36
C VAL A 190 -0.59 0.84 -15.92
N ILE A 191 -1.53 -0.08 -15.67
CA ILE A 191 -2.83 0.28 -15.09
C ILE A 191 -2.70 0.94 -13.70
N THR A 192 -1.59 0.70 -13.00
CA THR A 192 -1.27 1.38 -11.73
C THR A 192 -1.09 2.89 -11.92
N TRP A 193 -0.60 3.32 -13.10
CA TRP A 193 -0.42 4.74 -13.43
C TRP A 193 -1.77 5.48 -13.52
N LEU A 194 -2.85 4.75 -13.80
CA LEU A 194 -4.20 5.32 -13.80
C LEU A 194 -4.68 5.72 -12.40
N ILE A 195 -4.15 5.10 -11.34
CA ILE A 195 -4.42 5.55 -9.97
C ILE A 195 -3.82 6.94 -9.76
N MET A 196 -2.55 7.12 -10.12
CA MET A 196 -1.89 8.43 -10.07
C MET A 196 -2.64 9.46 -10.92
N ARG A 197 -2.96 9.11 -12.17
CA ARG A 197 -3.66 10.04 -13.08
C ARG A 197 -5.08 10.39 -12.61
N GLY A 198 -5.81 9.43 -12.04
CA GLY A 198 -7.13 9.65 -11.43
C GLY A 198 -7.08 10.55 -10.20
N ALA A 199 -5.97 10.57 -9.48
CA ALA A 199 -5.75 11.47 -8.34
C ALA A 199 -5.35 12.89 -8.75
N MET A 200 -5.18 13.15 -10.03
CA MET A 200 -4.87 14.48 -10.55
C MET A 200 -6.12 15.23 -11.04
N SER A 201 -5.96 16.51 -11.32
CA SER A 201 -7.00 17.34 -11.97
C SER A 201 -7.33 16.84 -13.38
N ALA A 202 -8.49 17.21 -13.87
CA ALA A 202 -8.95 16.83 -15.23
C ALA A 202 -7.89 17.24 -16.27
N THR A 203 -7.41 18.47 -16.18
CA THR A 203 -6.28 18.98 -16.98
C THR A 203 -5.01 18.96 -16.14
N VAL A 204 -3.92 18.55 -16.75
CA VAL A 204 -2.59 18.49 -16.12
C VAL A 204 -1.57 19.20 -17.01
N LYS A 205 -0.51 19.72 -16.40
CA LYS A 205 0.65 20.23 -17.12
C LYS A 205 1.72 19.17 -17.13
N ASN A 206 2.15 18.76 -18.31
CA ASN A 206 3.31 17.91 -18.49
C ASN A 206 4.58 18.75 -18.29
N LEU A 207 5.32 18.49 -17.23
CA LEU A 207 6.57 19.18 -16.90
C LEU A 207 7.79 18.47 -17.43
N HIS A 208 7.74 17.13 -17.52
CA HIS A 208 8.80 16.28 -18.03
C HIS A 208 8.23 14.97 -18.56
N GLN A 209 8.79 14.52 -19.66
CA GLN A 209 8.52 13.22 -20.25
C GLN A 209 9.77 12.72 -20.94
N ASP A 210 10.13 11.46 -20.68
CA ASP A 210 11.22 10.79 -21.39
C ASP A 210 10.90 9.30 -21.55
N TYR A 211 11.52 8.67 -22.52
CA TYR A 211 11.36 7.25 -22.83
C TYR A 211 12.71 6.62 -23.16
N TYR A 212 12.95 5.44 -22.61
CA TYR A 212 14.17 4.68 -22.83
C TYR A 212 13.89 3.18 -22.85
N LEU A 213 14.42 2.48 -23.84
CA LEU A 213 14.34 1.04 -23.96
C LEU A 213 15.75 0.43 -23.83
N PRO A 214 16.22 0.18 -22.59
CA PRO A 214 17.59 -0.31 -22.36
C PRO A 214 17.78 -1.78 -22.70
N SER A 215 16.72 -2.59 -22.58
CA SER A 215 16.78 -4.04 -22.79
C SER A 215 15.39 -4.63 -23.15
N MET A 216 14.80 -5.41 -22.23
CA MET A 216 13.50 -6.06 -22.44
C MET A 216 12.30 -5.26 -21.94
N THR A 217 12.55 -4.18 -21.17
CA THR A 217 11.49 -3.37 -20.58
C THR A 217 11.58 -1.94 -21.06
N GLY A 218 10.50 -1.43 -21.65
CA GLY A 218 10.35 -0.01 -21.90
C GLY A 218 10.23 0.75 -20.59
N ILE A 219 11.01 1.83 -20.43
CA ILE A 219 10.99 2.70 -19.27
C ILE A 219 10.54 4.08 -19.71
N ALA A 220 9.45 4.57 -19.16
CA ALA A 220 9.01 5.92 -19.35
C ALA A 220 9.04 6.68 -18.02
N THR A 221 9.39 7.96 -18.09
CA THR A 221 9.30 8.89 -16.95
C THR A 221 8.36 10.04 -17.30
N LEU A 222 7.50 10.40 -16.38
CA LEU A 222 6.50 11.42 -16.57
C LEU A 222 6.33 12.23 -15.30
N LEU A 223 6.43 13.55 -15.40
CA LEU A 223 6.18 14.48 -14.28
C LEU A 223 5.02 15.40 -14.65
N LEU A 224 3.95 15.28 -13.91
CA LEU A 224 2.71 16.04 -14.10
C LEU A 224 2.45 16.99 -12.92
N GLU A 225 1.88 18.15 -13.25
CA GLU A 225 1.42 19.13 -12.27
C GLU A 225 -0.08 19.37 -12.43
N ASN A 226 -0.81 19.42 -11.29
CA ASN A 226 -2.22 19.77 -11.27
C ASN A 226 -2.44 21.21 -11.76
N GLN A 227 -3.43 21.40 -12.63
CA GLN A 227 -3.85 22.73 -13.11
C GLN A 227 -5.04 23.27 -12.32
N ASP A 228 -5.78 22.41 -11.65
CA ASP A 228 -6.92 22.76 -10.83
C ASP A 228 -6.74 22.18 -9.42
N ARG A 229 -6.98 23.00 -8.42
CA ARG A 229 -6.88 22.64 -6.99
C ARG A 229 -8.24 22.30 -6.38
N GLU A 230 -9.34 22.58 -7.06
CA GLU A 230 -10.66 22.26 -6.55
C GLU A 230 -10.87 20.74 -6.49
N VAL A 231 -11.27 20.28 -5.31
CA VAL A 231 -11.55 18.87 -5.02
C VAL A 231 -12.90 18.78 -4.32
N PRO A 232 -13.81 17.92 -4.78
CA PRO A 232 -15.10 17.74 -4.13
C PRO A 232 -14.98 16.95 -2.81
N VAL A 233 -14.36 17.57 -1.81
CA VAL A 233 -14.05 16.95 -0.50
C VAL A 233 -15.31 16.65 0.29
N ASP A 234 -16.41 17.36 0.02
CA ASP A 234 -17.72 17.15 0.64
C ASP A 234 -18.28 15.74 0.43
N VAL A 235 -17.94 15.09 -0.67
CA VAL A 235 -18.33 13.70 -0.96
C VAL A 235 -17.70 12.76 0.07
N THR A 236 -16.39 12.86 0.27
CA THR A 236 -15.67 12.05 1.27
C THR A 236 -16.14 12.37 2.67
N ALA A 237 -16.38 13.65 3.00
CA ALA A 237 -16.91 14.04 4.30
C ALA A 237 -18.28 13.39 4.59
N ARG A 238 -19.17 13.32 3.59
CA ARG A 238 -20.48 12.64 3.72
C ARG A 238 -20.32 11.14 3.93
N HIS A 239 -19.44 10.49 3.18
CA HIS A 239 -19.18 9.04 3.33
C HIS A 239 -18.58 8.73 4.71
N LEU A 240 -17.61 9.51 5.17
CA LEU A 240 -17.04 9.37 6.51
C LEU A 240 -18.10 9.61 7.60
N GLN A 241 -18.96 10.60 7.44
CA GLN A 241 -20.07 10.86 8.36
C GLN A 241 -21.05 9.67 8.38
N HIS A 242 -21.37 9.08 7.22
CA HIS A 242 -22.20 7.90 7.14
C HIS A 242 -21.56 6.71 7.87
N MET A 243 -20.27 6.43 7.65
CA MET A 243 -19.53 5.39 8.35
C MET A 243 -19.51 5.63 9.87
N GLN A 244 -19.28 6.85 10.31
CA GLN A 244 -19.34 7.22 11.72
C GLN A 244 -20.74 7.00 12.31
N HIS A 245 -21.79 7.32 11.55
CA HIS A 245 -23.17 7.07 11.98
C HIS A 245 -23.46 5.58 12.13
N GLN A 246 -22.99 4.72 11.23
CA GLN A 246 -23.15 3.27 11.32
C GLN A 246 -22.45 2.67 12.55
N LEU A 247 -21.34 3.29 12.99
CA LEU A 247 -20.57 2.84 14.14
C LEU A 247 -20.93 3.57 15.44
N ALA A 248 -21.78 4.61 15.36
CA ALA A 248 -22.09 5.46 16.49
C ALA A 248 -22.75 4.67 17.64
N GLY A 249 -22.21 4.83 18.83
CA GLY A 249 -22.70 4.18 20.03
C GLY A 249 -22.03 2.84 20.36
N ILE A 250 -21.29 2.23 19.44
CA ILE A 250 -20.54 1.00 19.74
C ILE A 250 -19.57 1.23 20.90
N GLU A 251 -18.90 2.38 20.92
CA GLU A 251 -17.97 2.77 21.97
C GLU A 251 -18.63 3.00 23.34
N LYS A 252 -19.96 3.20 23.36
CA LYS A 252 -20.76 3.42 24.58
C LYS A 252 -21.31 2.16 25.19
N LEU A 253 -21.18 1.03 24.49
CA LEU A 253 -21.61 -0.26 25.00
C LEU A 253 -20.69 -0.67 26.15
N GLU A 254 -21.24 -0.78 27.35
CA GLU A 254 -20.46 -1.14 28.54
C GLU A 254 -19.79 -2.51 28.37
N GLY A 255 -18.50 -2.58 28.69
CA GLY A 255 -17.71 -3.80 28.54
C GLY A 255 -17.34 -4.16 27.09
N THR A 256 -17.62 -3.29 26.11
CA THR A 256 -17.31 -3.50 24.70
C THR A 256 -16.10 -2.64 24.27
N TYR A 257 -15.16 -3.29 23.61
CA TYR A 257 -13.91 -2.64 23.17
C TYR A 257 -13.72 -2.91 21.67
N PRO A 258 -14.27 -2.07 20.76
CA PRO A 258 -14.16 -2.25 19.32
C PRO A 258 -12.70 -2.40 18.87
N PHE A 259 -12.40 -3.41 18.07
CA PHE A 259 -11.07 -3.66 17.54
C PHE A 259 -10.85 -2.80 16.29
N THR A 260 -10.54 -1.52 16.49
CA THR A 260 -10.31 -0.55 15.41
C THR A 260 -8.93 -0.73 14.78
N LEU A 261 -8.70 -0.07 13.64
CA LEU A 261 -7.39 -0.08 12.98
C LEU A 261 -6.28 0.50 13.89
N GLU A 262 -6.59 1.52 14.67
CA GLU A 262 -5.67 2.10 15.66
C GLU A 262 -5.31 1.08 16.75
N ARG A 263 -6.31 0.37 17.28
CA ARG A 263 -6.08 -0.70 18.28
C ARG A 263 -5.31 -1.87 17.70
N SER A 264 -5.65 -2.29 16.48
CA SER A 264 -4.90 -3.35 15.81
C SER A 264 -3.44 -2.95 15.57
N ALA A 265 -3.19 -1.69 15.24
CA ALA A 265 -1.86 -1.14 15.10
C ALA A 265 -1.10 -1.12 16.44
N LYS A 266 -1.72 -0.61 17.50
CA LYS A 266 -1.12 -0.58 18.86
C LYS A 266 -0.82 -1.99 19.36
N GLY A 267 -1.78 -2.90 19.26
CA GLY A 267 -1.69 -4.28 19.75
C GLY A 267 -0.96 -5.26 18.83
N TYR A 268 -0.48 -4.84 17.66
CA TYR A 268 0.05 -5.74 16.65
C TYR A 268 1.18 -6.66 17.17
N ARG A 269 2.19 -6.09 17.83
CA ARG A 269 3.31 -6.84 18.40
C ARG A 269 2.84 -7.85 19.44
N LEU A 270 1.96 -7.43 20.33
CA LEU A 270 1.35 -8.29 21.35
C LEU A 270 0.55 -9.43 20.71
N ASN A 271 -0.29 -9.13 19.73
CA ASN A 271 -1.07 -10.13 19.01
C ASN A 271 -0.18 -11.12 18.25
N LYS A 272 0.88 -10.63 17.59
CA LYS A 272 1.87 -11.49 16.91
C LYS A 272 2.58 -12.42 17.89
N PHE A 273 2.95 -11.91 19.07
CA PHE A 273 3.52 -12.72 20.15
C PHE A 273 2.54 -13.79 20.65
N LEU A 274 1.31 -13.40 20.96
CA LEU A 274 0.28 -14.30 21.47
C LEU A 274 -0.16 -15.34 20.42
N HIS A 275 -0.25 -14.96 19.14
CA HIS A 275 -0.59 -15.89 18.07
C HIS A 275 0.38 -17.10 18.00
N ARG A 276 1.65 -16.93 18.38
CA ARG A 276 2.60 -18.05 18.45
C ARG A 276 2.27 -19.08 19.52
N MET A 277 1.33 -18.81 20.42
CA MET A 277 0.86 -19.79 21.40
C MET A 277 0.15 -21.00 20.74
N ILE A 278 -0.19 -20.95 19.47
CA ILE A 278 -0.62 -22.12 18.69
C ILE A 278 0.49 -23.18 18.59
N GLU A 279 1.78 -22.77 18.69
CA GLU A 279 2.94 -23.65 18.65
C GLU A 279 3.16 -24.32 20.02
N PRO A 280 3.12 -25.68 20.15
CA PRO A 280 3.29 -26.34 21.44
C PRO A 280 4.61 -26.00 22.14
N GLN A 281 5.71 -25.87 21.37
CA GLN A 281 7.03 -25.54 21.92
C GLN A 281 7.07 -24.09 22.44
N TRP A 282 6.37 -23.15 21.79
CA TRP A 282 6.28 -21.76 22.23
C TRP A 282 5.50 -21.66 23.54
N ARG A 283 4.37 -22.39 23.65
CA ARG A 283 3.60 -22.47 24.91
C ARG A 283 4.44 -23.03 26.07
N GLN A 284 5.20 -24.11 25.82
CA GLN A 284 6.06 -24.70 26.87
C GLN A 284 7.11 -23.69 27.34
N ARG A 285 7.79 -23.02 26.42
CA ARG A 285 8.77 -21.97 26.75
C ARG A 285 8.15 -20.81 27.52
N PHE A 286 6.91 -20.45 27.19
CA PHE A 286 6.17 -19.40 27.90
C PHE A 286 5.88 -19.80 29.36
N LEU A 287 5.60 -21.07 29.62
CA LEU A 287 5.39 -21.58 30.97
C LEU A 287 6.69 -21.67 31.77
N ASP A 288 7.78 -22.06 31.12
CA ASP A 288 9.06 -22.32 31.78
C ASP A 288 9.89 -21.03 32.02
N ALA A 289 9.89 -20.11 31.05
CA ALA A 289 10.75 -18.91 31.09
C ALA A 289 10.07 -17.73 30.33
N PRO A 290 8.96 -17.16 30.83
CA PRO A 290 8.20 -16.11 30.11
C PRO A 290 9.02 -14.86 29.82
N GLU A 291 9.90 -14.44 30.71
CA GLU A 291 10.68 -13.20 30.55
C GLU A 291 11.61 -13.27 29.32
N ALA A 292 12.25 -14.42 29.09
CA ALA A 292 13.10 -14.61 27.92
C ALA A 292 12.30 -14.53 26.62
N LEU A 293 11.05 -15.03 26.63
CA LEU A 293 10.17 -14.91 25.48
C LEU A 293 9.68 -13.46 25.27
N PHE A 294 9.42 -12.72 26.33
CA PHE A 294 9.05 -11.31 26.23
C PHE A 294 10.16 -10.49 25.56
N GLU A 295 11.41 -10.78 25.88
CA GLU A 295 12.57 -10.16 25.21
C GLU A 295 12.65 -10.57 23.74
N GLU A 296 12.56 -11.86 23.44
CA GLU A 296 12.59 -12.41 22.09
C GLU A 296 11.45 -11.82 21.22
N GLY A 297 10.26 -11.65 21.81
CA GLY A 297 9.10 -11.03 21.16
C GLY A 297 9.17 -9.51 21.08
N GLY A 298 10.19 -8.87 21.65
CA GLY A 298 10.37 -7.43 21.65
C GLY A 298 9.27 -6.66 22.39
N LEU A 299 8.61 -7.30 23.37
CA LEU A 299 7.48 -6.70 24.08
C LEU A 299 7.90 -5.49 24.92
N SER A 300 7.07 -4.44 24.90
CA SER A 300 7.25 -3.28 25.77
C SER A 300 6.99 -3.64 27.24
N GLU A 301 7.46 -2.82 28.18
CA GLU A 301 7.23 -3.07 29.60
C GLU A 301 5.73 -3.04 29.95
N GLU A 302 4.92 -2.18 29.29
CA GLU A 302 3.47 -2.17 29.44
C GLU A 302 2.85 -3.50 29.04
N GLU A 303 3.25 -4.05 27.90
CA GLU A 303 2.76 -5.34 27.41
C GLU A 303 3.17 -6.51 28.31
N ARG A 304 4.43 -6.49 28.78
CA ARG A 304 4.96 -7.50 29.73
C ARG A 304 4.19 -7.49 31.04
N GLU A 305 3.92 -6.31 31.58
CA GLU A 305 3.21 -6.20 32.85
C GLU A 305 1.75 -6.66 32.76
N LEU A 306 1.06 -6.36 31.64
CA LEU A 306 -0.28 -6.88 31.39
C LEU A 306 -0.30 -8.42 31.33
N LEU A 307 0.71 -9.03 30.71
CA LEU A 307 0.85 -10.50 30.63
C LEU A 307 1.22 -11.12 31.98
N ARG A 308 2.14 -10.52 32.75
CA ARG A 308 2.53 -10.99 34.11
C ARG A 308 1.32 -11.04 35.04
N ARG A 309 0.50 -9.98 35.00
CA ARG A 309 -0.73 -9.88 35.82
C ARG A 309 -1.89 -10.72 35.31
N ARG A 310 -1.77 -11.25 34.08
CA ARG A 310 -2.90 -11.88 33.38
C ARG A 310 -4.12 -10.97 33.34
N ASP A 311 -3.88 -9.67 33.10
CA ASP A 311 -4.95 -8.68 33.04
C ASP A 311 -5.66 -8.75 31.68
N TRP A 312 -6.55 -9.73 31.54
CA TRP A 312 -7.31 -9.97 30.30
C TRP A 312 -8.06 -8.75 29.82
N ARG A 313 -8.66 -7.99 30.74
CA ARG A 313 -9.34 -6.74 30.39
C ARG A 313 -8.36 -5.69 29.90
N GLY A 314 -7.27 -5.50 30.61
CA GLY A 314 -6.21 -4.59 30.21
C GLY A 314 -5.60 -4.96 28.85
N LEU A 315 -5.37 -6.25 28.59
CA LEU A 315 -4.90 -6.75 27.30
C LEU A 315 -5.86 -6.39 26.15
N ILE A 316 -7.17 -6.61 26.33
CA ILE A 316 -8.18 -6.25 25.33
C ILE A 316 -8.24 -4.73 25.14
N GLN A 317 -8.20 -3.96 26.23
CA GLN A 317 -8.18 -2.49 26.17
C GLN A 317 -6.92 -1.96 25.47
N TYR A 318 -5.79 -2.62 25.66
CA TYR A 318 -4.52 -2.29 24.99
C TYR A 318 -4.59 -2.53 23.48
N GLY A 319 -5.26 -3.60 23.04
CA GLY A 319 -5.39 -3.96 21.63
C GLY A 319 -5.14 -5.43 21.33
N ALA A 320 -5.13 -6.31 22.35
CA ALA A 320 -5.18 -7.73 22.09
C ALA A 320 -6.55 -8.14 21.53
N ILE A 321 -6.53 -9.01 20.53
CA ILE A 321 -7.76 -9.63 20.03
C ILE A 321 -8.13 -10.83 20.90
N PHE A 322 -9.41 -10.97 21.22
CA PHE A 322 -9.89 -12.02 22.12
C PHE A 322 -9.43 -13.43 21.73
N PHE A 323 -9.46 -13.76 20.44
CA PHE A 323 -9.12 -15.10 19.94
C PHE A 323 -7.67 -15.54 20.17
N VAL A 324 -6.75 -14.67 20.54
CA VAL A 324 -5.36 -15.04 20.88
C VAL A 324 -5.14 -15.11 22.40
N LEU A 325 -6.17 -14.85 23.20
CA LEU A 325 -6.11 -14.88 24.66
C LEU A 325 -6.63 -16.22 25.25
N GLU A 326 -7.30 -17.04 24.45
CA GLU A 326 -7.76 -18.38 24.81
C GLU A 326 -6.64 -19.41 24.65
#